data_66f7f21bfd7e2c7ec5e3232644ad3ed9
#
_entry.id   66f7f21bfd7e2c7ec5e3232644ad3ed9
#
_cell.length_a   1.000
_cell.length_b   1.000
_cell.length_c   1.000
_cell.angle_alpha   90.00
_cell.angle_beta   90.00
_cell.angle_gamma   90.00
#
_symmetry.space_group_name_H-M   'P 1'
#
loop_
_entity.id
_entity.type
_entity.pdbx_description
1 polymer ?
#
loop_
_entity_poly.entity_id
_entity_poly.type
_entity_poly.pdbx_seq_one_letter_code
_entity_poly.pdbx_strand_id
1 'polypeptide(L)'
;MLRFTLNGTQIEIEDGENRTLLEYLRNVKCMKGTKEACSTGHCGACSVLVDGRLTRSCVTLVRRLDGKAVETIENAPNDTMLQVIQHSFLDVGAVQCGFCTPGMVMATKALLLHYPA
;
A
#
# COMPACT_ATOMS: atom_id res chain seq x y z
N MET A 1 -11.99 -20.09 2.46
CA MET A 1 -10.59 -19.62 2.35
C MET A 1 -10.56 -18.31 1.59
N LEU A 2 -9.79 -17.36 2.08
CA LEU A 2 -9.68 -16.03 1.51
C LEU A 2 -8.47 -15.96 0.58
N ARG A 3 -8.65 -15.40 -0.62
CA ARG A 3 -7.57 -15.28 -1.63
C ARG A 3 -7.52 -13.87 -2.17
N PHE A 4 -6.32 -13.29 -2.19
CA PHE A 4 -6.08 -12.01 -2.83
C PHE A 4 -4.67 -12.00 -3.40
N THR A 5 -4.35 -11.02 -4.25
CA THR A 5 -2.98 -10.85 -4.73
C THR A 5 -2.31 -9.72 -3.98
N LEU A 6 -1.03 -9.91 -3.67
CA LEU A 6 -0.20 -8.91 -3.01
C LEU A 6 1.04 -8.70 -3.87
N ASN A 7 1.13 -7.55 -4.51
CA ASN A 7 2.22 -7.21 -5.43
C ASN A 7 2.45 -8.28 -6.49
N GLY A 8 1.35 -8.81 -7.05
CA GLY A 8 1.38 -9.83 -8.08
C GLY A 8 1.50 -11.27 -7.59
N THR A 9 1.67 -11.49 -6.30
CA THR A 9 1.76 -12.82 -5.71
C THR A 9 0.43 -13.21 -5.08
N GLN A 10 -0.06 -14.40 -5.40
CA GLN A 10 -1.32 -14.87 -4.81
C GLN A 10 -1.12 -15.28 -3.36
N ILE A 11 -1.98 -14.76 -2.48
CA ILE A 11 -1.98 -15.03 -1.04
C ILE A 11 -3.25 -15.80 -0.71
N GLU A 12 -3.11 -16.87 0.08
CA GLU A 12 -4.24 -17.63 0.59
C GLU A 12 -4.19 -17.60 2.12
N ILE A 13 -5.31 -17.25 2.74
CA ILE A 13 -5.44 -17.13 4.20
C ILE A 13 -6.70 -17.89 4.62
N GLU A 14 -6.64 -18.56 5.77
CA GLU A 14 -7.81 -19.23 6.34
C GLU A 14 -8.89 -18.22 6.73
N ASP A 15 -10.14 -18.66 6.67
CA ASP A 15 -11.27 -17.83 7.08
C ASP A 15 -11.16 -17.44 8.55
N GLY A 16 -11.78 -16.31 8.91
CA GLY A 16 -11.77 -15.80 10.27
C GLY A 16 -10.63 -14.86 10.60
N GLU A 17 -9.85 -14.43 9.60
CA GLU A 17 -8.79 -13.47 9.81
C GLU A 17 -9.36 -12.10 10.19
N ASN A 18 -9.00 -11.61 11.38
CA ASN A 18 -9.51 -10.34 11.92
C ASN A 18 -8.46 -9.22 11.91
N ARG A 19 -7.27 -9.47 11.37
CA ARG A 19 -6.22 -8.46 11.31
C ARG A 19 -6.57 -7.37 10.31
N THR A 20 -6.06 -6.16 10.58
CA THR A 20 -6.05 -5.13 9.55
C THR A 20 -5.00 -5.48 8.51
N LEU A 21 -5.16 -4.91 7.32
CA LEU A 21 -4.17 -5.10 6.26
C LEU A 21 -2.79 -4.58 6.71
N LEU A 22 -2.75 -3.45 7.43
CA LEU A 22 -1.50 -2.90 7.95
C LEU A 22 -0.79 -3.89 8.87
N GLU A 23 -1.51 -4.49 9.82
CA GLU A 23 -0.95 -5.49 10.72
C GLU A 23 -0.42 -6.70 9.95
N TYR A 24 -1.18 -7.16 8.97
CA TYR A 24 -0.78 -8.30 8.15
C TYR A 24 0.51 -8.01 7.37
N LEU A 25 0.57 -6.84 6.72
CA LEU A 25 1.75 -6.45 5.93
C LEU A 25 3.00 -6.37 6.82
N ARG A 26 2.89 -5.70 7.97
CA ARG A 26 4.06 -5.43 8.81
C ARG A 26 4.47 -6.62 9.68
N ASN A 27 3.51 -7.38 10.20
CA ASN A 27 3.78 -8.41 11.21
C ASN A 27 3.83 -9.82 10.64
N VAL A 28 3.08 -10.10 9.57
CA VAL A 28 3.07 -11.43 8.95
C VAL A 28 3.99 -11.48 7.75
N LYS A 29 3.89 -10.52 6.84
CA LYS A 29 4.70 -10.46 5.63
C LYS A 29 6.01 -9.71 5.82
N CYS A 30 6.18 -9.02 6.92
CA CYS A 30 7.37 -8.20 7.21
C CYS A 30 7.65 -7.16 6.13
N MET A 31 6.61 -6.68 5.46
CA MET A 31 6.67 -5.59 4.47
C MET A 31 6.47 -4.26 5.19
N LYS A 32 7.57 -3.67 5.63
CA LYS A 32 7.57 -2.51 6.53
C LYS A 32 7.58 -1.17 5.81
N GLY A 33 7.50 -1.16 4.48
CA GLY A 33 7.40 0.09 3.72
C GLY A 33 6.11 0.84 3.98
N THR A 34 5.01 0.13 4.22
CA THR A 34 3.74 0.73 4.64
C THR A 34 3.83 1.04 6.12
N LYS A 35 3.58 2.29 6.50
CA LYS A 35 3.88 2.80 7.85
C LYS A 35 2.63 2.90 8.72
N GLU A 36 2.82 2.65 10.01
CA GLU A 36 1.80 2.88 11.02
C GLU A 36 2.09 4.22 11.72
N ALA A 37 1.10 5.11 11.75
CA ALA A 37 1.21 6.37 12.45
C ALA A 37 -0.06 6.65 13.26
N CYS A 38 -1.16 7.08 12.62
CA CYS A 38 -2.38 7.42 13.36
C CYS A 38 -3.25 6.20 13.72
N SER A 39 -3.20 5.14 12.92
CA SER A 39 -4.04 3.93 13.03
C SER A 39 -5.55 4.20 13.05
N THR A 40 -5.96 5.38 12.58
CA THR A 40 -7.37 5.81 12.57
C THR A 40 -7.88 6.17 11.17
N GLY A 41 -7.05 5.98 10.12
CA GLY A 41 -7.43 6.25 8.75
C GLY A 41 -7.26 7.70 8.30
N HIS A 42 -6.56 8.53 9.08
CA HIS A 42 -6.45 9.97 8.80
C HIS A 42 -5.14 10.41 8.14
N CYS A 43 -3.98 9.92 8.64
CA CYS A 43 -2.69 10.48 8.21
C CYS A 43 -2.25 10.02 6.82
N GLY A 44 -2.68 8.86 6.37
CA GLY A 44 -2.30 8.32 5.05
C GLY A 44 -0.94 7.65 4.97
N ALA A 45 -0.16 7.59 6.05
CA ALA A 45 1.14 6.92 6.03
C ALA A 45 1.02 5.41 5.74
N CYS A 46 -0.15 4.82 5.98
CA CYS A 46 -0.45 3.42 5.74
C CYS A 46 -1.09 3.16 4.37
N SER A 47 -1.13 4.15 3.47
CA SER A 47 -1.84 4.03 2.20
C SER A 47 -1.24 2.97 1.29
N VAL A 48 -2.13 2.17 0.70
CA VAL A 48 -1.82 1.16 -0.31
C VAL A 48 -2.85 1.27 -1.42
N LEU A 49 -2.68 0.53 -2.51
CA LEU A 49 -3.70 0.43 -3.57
C LEU A 49 -4.41 -0.92 -3.46
N VAL A 50 -5.74 -0.89 -3.49
CA VAL A 50 -6.58 -2.10 -3.57
C VAL A 50 -7.40 -1.96 -4.84
N ASP A 51 -7.16 -2.85 -5.80
CA ASP A 51 -7.75 -2.78 -7.15
C ASP A 51 -7.53 -1.40 -7.80
N GLY A 52 -6.34 -0.82 -7.60
CA GLY A 52 -5.97 0.48 -8.14
C GLY A 52 -6.54 1.68 -7.38
N ARG A 53 -7.24 1.47 -6.27
CA ARG A 53 -7.84 2.54 -5.45
C ARG A 53 -7.05 2.76 -4.19
N LEU A 54 -6.83 4.04 -3.85
CA LEU A 54 -6.12 4.42 -2.64
C LEU A 54 -6.91 3.97 -1.41
N THR A 55 -6.27 3.21 -0.54
CA THR A 55 -6.91 2.58 0.62
C THR A 55 -6.03 2.74 1.85
N ARG A 56 -6.64 3.05 2.99
CA ARG A 56 -5.95 3.14 4.27
C ARG A 56 -5.87 1.75 4.89
N SER A 57 -4.68 1.15 4.90
CA SER A 57 -4.52 -0.23 5.38
C SER A 57 -4.79 -0.40 6.87
N CYS A 58 -4.64 0.67 7.66
CA CYS A 58 -4.85 0.60 9.11
C CYS A 58 -6.31 0.40 9.52
N VAL A 59 -7.26 0.68 8.63
CA VAL A 59 -8.70 0.53 8.87
C VAL A 59 -9.36 -0.46 7.91
N THR A 60 -8.58 -1.20 7.14
CA THR A 60 -9.07 -2.20 6.20
C THR A 60 -8.78 -3.58 6.75
N LEU A 61 -9.81 -4.40 6.90
CA LEU A 61 -9.65 -5.77 7.38
C LEU A 61 -9.23 -6.69 6.24
N VAL A 62 -8.28 -7.57 6.52
CA VAL A 62 -7.78 -8.54 5.53
C VAL A 62 -8.93 -9.38 4.98
N ARG A 63 -9.91 -9.75 5.81
CA ARG A 63 -11.04 -10.58 5.39
C ARG A 63 -11.92 -9.95 4.30
N ARG A 64 -11.78 -8.64 4.07
CA ARG A 64 -12.53 -7.93 3.02
C ARG A 64 -11.80 -7.90 1.68
N LEU A 65 -10.63 -8.52 1.60
CA LEU A 65 -9.77 -8.45 0.41
C LEU A 65 -9.94 -9.64 -0.52
N ASP A 66 -10.88 -10.53 -0.27
CA ASP A 66 -11.09 -11.71 -1.11
C ASP A 66 -11.35 -11.29 -2.56
N GLY A 67 -10.58 -11.85 -3.48
CA GLY A 67 -10.67 -11.54 -4.91
C GLY A 67 -10.07 -10.20 -5.31
N LYS A 68 -9.39 -9.50 -4.41
CA LYS A 68 -8.83 -8.17 -4.71
C LYS A 68 -7.33 -8.21 -4.96
N ALA A 69 -6.82 -7.16 -5.59
CA ALA A 69 -5.40 -6.99 -5.86
C ALA A 69 -4.85 -5.86 -5.01
N VAL A 70 -3.89 -6.17 -4.14
CA VAL A 70 -3.25 -5.21 -3.25
C VAL A 70 -1.86 -4.87 -3.78
N GLU A 71 -1.54 -3.58 -3.84
CA GLU A 71 -0.20 -3.11 -4.21
C GLU A 71 0.34 -2.22 -3.10
N THR A 72 1.58 -2.48 -2.69
CA THR A 72 2.31 -1.68 -1.70
C THR A 72 3.55 -1.09 -2.34
N ILE A 73 4.27 -0.24 -1.57
CA ILE A 73 5.51 0.36 -2.04
C ILE A 73 6.59 -0.69 -2.36
N GLU A 74 6.51 -1.86 -1.75
CA GLU A 74 7.44 -2.96 -2.03
C GLU A 74 7.37 -3.46 -3.46
N ASN A 75 6.34 -3.10 -4.21
CA ASN A 75 6.22 -3.45 -5.62
C ASN A 75 7.08 -2.56 -6.54
N ALA A 76 7.74 -1.53 -6.00
CA ALA A 76 8.49 -0.57 -6.82
C ALA A 76 9.53 -1.22 -7.76
N PRO A 77 10.29 -2.26 -7.36
CA PRO A 77 11.23 -2.90 -8.28
C PRO A 77 10.58 -3.48 -9.54
N ASN A 78 9.29 -3.78 -9.49
CA ASN A 78 8.53 -4.38 -10.59
C ASN A 78 7.56 -3.40 -11.25
N ASP A 79 7.59 -2.11 -10.87
CA ASP A 79 6.62 -1.13 -11.34
C ASP A 79 7.33 0.17 -11.74
N THR A 80 7.37 0.45 -13.04
CA THR A 80 8.06 1.63 -13.58
C THR A 80 7.44 2.93 -13.07
N MET A 81 6.11 2.99 -12.94
CA MET A 81 5.43 4.20 -12.46
C MET A 81 5.86 4.53 -11.03
N LEU A 82 5.92 3.52 -10.13
CA LEU A 82 6.39 3.74 -8.77
C LEU A 82 7.84 4.21 -8.74
N GLN A 83 8.70 3.66 -9.60
CA GLN A 83 10.10 4.09 -9.69
C GLN A 83 10.21 5.56 -10.10
N VAL A 84 9.45 5.96 -11.12
CA VAL A 84 9.45 7.35 -11.60
C VAL A 84 8.98 8.30 -10.51
N ILE A 85 7.90 7.94 -9.80
CA ILE A 85 7.36 8.75 -8.72
C ILE A 85 8.40 8.90 -7.59
N GLN A 86 9.04 7.79 -7.19
CA GLN A 86 10.06 7.84 -6.14
C GLN A 86 11.23 8.75 -6.53
N HIS A 87 11.72 8.63 -7.74
CA HIS A 87 12.82 9.49 -8.23
C HIS A 87 12.39 10.95 -8.26
N SER A 88 11.17 11.25 -8.68
CA SER A 88 10.68 12.62 -8.71
C SER A 88 10.61 13.23 -7.31
N PHE A 89 10.17 12.45 -6.31
CA PHE A 89 10.15 12.92 -4.92
C PHE A 89 11.55 13.27 -4.43
N LEU A 90 12.54 12.46 -4.76
CA LEU A 90 13.93 12.72 -4.38
C LEU A 90 14.50 13.93 -5.12
N ASP A 91 14.26 14.03 -6.43
CA ASP A 91 14.83 15.09 -7.28
C ASP A 91 14.34 16.47 -6.86
N VAL A 92 13.07 16.61 -6.43
CA VAL A 92 12.54 17.92 -6.03
C VAL A 92 12.67 18.17 -4.53
N GLY A 93 13.34 17.29 -3.78
CA GLY A 93 13.54 17.48 -2.35
C GLY A 93 12.31 17.30 -1.50
N ALA A 94 11.33 16.50 -1.96
CA ALA A 94 10.08 16.28 -1.24
C ALA A 94 10.22 15.28 -0.09
N VAL A 95 11.41 14.73 0.13
CA VAL A 95 11.67 13.74 1.17
C VAL A 95 12.48 14.40 2.29
N GLN A 96 11.97 14.34 3.52
CA GLN A 96 12.69 14.78 4.71
C GLN A 96 13.15 13.54 5.48
N CYS A 97 12.39 13.06 6.47
CA CYS A 97 12.77 11.83 7.19
C CYS A 97 12.40 10.55 6.42
N GLY A 98 11.52 10.64 5.44
CA GLY A 98 11.09 9.51 4.62
C GLY A 98 9.96 8.67 5.19
N PHE A 99 9.46 8.98 6.40
CA PHE A 99 8.44 8.15 7.05
C PHE A 99 7.11 8.18 6.28
N CYS A 100 6.66 9.36 5.85
CA CYS A 100 5.39 9.50 5.12
C CYS A 100 5.53 9.24 3.62
N THR A 101 6.76 9.11 3.10
CA THR A 101 7.01 9.02 1.67
C THR A 101 6.31 7.83 1.00
N PRO A 102 6.35 6.60 1.55
CA PRO A 102 5.68 5.49 0.89
C PRO A 102 4.18 5.74 0.66
N GLY A 103 3.50 6.28 1.68
CA GLY A 103 2.06 6.60 1.56
C GLY A 103 1.82 7.66 0.50
N MET A 104 2.63 8.70 0.44
CA MET A 104 2.51 9.76 -0.56
C MET A 104 2.79 9.26 -1.97
N VAL A 105 3.76 8.35 -2.14
CA VAL A 105 4.05 7.74 -3.43
C VAL A 105 2.86 6.92 -3.91
N MET A 106 2.25 6.12 -3.04
CA MET A 106 1.07 5.34 -3.39
C MET A 106 -0.11 6.24 -3.73
N ALA A 107 -0.31 7.34 -2.98
CA ALA A 107 -1.36 8.31 -3.27
C ALA A 107 -1.14 8.98 -4.64
N THR A 108 0.10 9.29 -4.98
CA THR A 108 0.44 9.87 -6.28
C THR A 108 0.12 8.91 -7.41
N LYS A 109 0.47 7.64 -7.26
CA LYS A 109 0.14 6.62 -8.25
C LYS A 109 -1.37 6.50 -8.45
N ALA A 110 -2.15 6.47 -7.36
CA ALA A 110 -3.60 6.40 -7.43
C ALA A 110 -4.16 7.59 -8.20
N LEU A 111 -3.64 8.80 -7.93
CA LEU A 111 -4.07 10.00 -8.63
C LEU A 111 -3.79 9.90 -10.13
N LEU A 112 -2.60 9.45 -10.52
CA LEU A 112 -2.22 9.33 -11.93
C LEU A 112 -3.04 8.25 -12.66
N LEU A 113 -3.42 7.19 -11.97
CA LEU A 113 -4.25 6.14 -12.57
C LEU A 113 -5.67 6.64 -12.88
N HIS A 114 -6.23 7.49 -12.03
CA HIS A 114 -7.60 7.97 -12.16
C HIS A 114 -7.70 9.30 -12.90
N TYR A 115 -6.64 10.08 -12.95
CA TYR A 115 -6.60 11.40 -13.62
C TYR A 115 -5.34 11.52 -14.46
N PRO A 116 -5.19 10.70 -15.51
CA PRO A 116 -4.02 10.80 -16.37
C PRO A 116 -4.03 12.16 -17.07
N ALA A 117 -2.88 12.79 -17.12
CA ALA A 117 -2.70 14.09 -17.77
C ALA A 117 -2.80 13.98 -19.29
#